data_e1517a966a678aeb1e76f725a806f000
#
_entry.id   e1517a966a678aeb1e76f725a806f000
#
_cell.length_a   1.000
_cell.length_b   1.000
_cell.length_c   1.000
_cell.angle_alpha   90.00
_cell.angle_beta   90.00
_cell.angle_gamma   90.00
#
_symmetry.space_group_name_H-M   'P 1'
#
loop_
_entity.id
_entity.type
_entity.pdbx_description
1 polymer ?
#
loop_
_entity_poly.entity_id
_entity_poly.type
_entity_poly.pdbx_seq_one_letter_code
_entity_poly.pdbx_strand_id
1 'polypeptide(L)'
;FVAMEARFDREAGIESSKGKVKDEDKFRFSDIFRVLTNPRFLMIALLCVFFYCCIISFKKFGTSIVIPRFDMDVDPAKWMITMIPFFTIVFTPLFGALVDRLGKATVWMIAGSLLVLAAHLVIAFAPQGVAFYGYLGISLLGVGYSLVPSAMWPSVPKIIPEKNLGTAYSLIYWIQNMGMLVVPIFVGRIFSDAVSAGGVAPEVSAAVHAEYIFIFLGAMAIAVAALLFISSGRHPELQIDQPNRR
;
A
#
# COMPACT_ATOMS: atom_id res chain seq x y z
N PHE A 1 18.80 -22.10 -8.46
CA PHE A 1 18.90 -20.64 -8.30
C PHE A 1 20.38 -20.25 -8.15
N VAL A 2 21.09 -20.66 -7.07
CA VAL A 2 22.50 -20.33 -6.77
C VAL A 2 23.47 -20.70 -7.91
N ALA A 3 23.28 -21.84 -8.57
CA ALA A 3 24.13 -22.26 -9.69
C ALA A 3 23.91 -21.42 -10.96
N MET A 4 22.70 -20.91 -11.16
CA MET A 4 22.34 -20.03 -12.26
C MET A 4 22.90 -18.62 -12.04
N GLU A 5 22.78 -18.11 -10.82
CA GLU A 5 23.34 -16.84 -10.39
C GLU A 5 24.88 -16.81 -10.55
N ALA A 6 25.57 -17.87 -10.10
CA ALA A 6 27.01 -18.01 -10.27
C ALA A 6 27.47 -18.11 -11.74
N ARG A 7 26.59 -18.55 -12.65
CA ARG A 7 26.84 -18.53 -14.09
C ARG A 7 26.70 -17.11 -14.66
N PHE A 8 25.63 -16.41 -14.33
CA PHE A 8 25.42 -15.03 -14.74
C PHE A 8 26.51 -14.09 -14.26
N ASP A 9 26.97 -14.25 -13.01
CA ASP A 9 28.05 -13.46 -12.45
C ASP A 9 29.37 -13.67 -13.23
N ARG A 10 29.66 -14.92 -13.65
CA ARG A 10 30.83 -15.21 -14.50
C ARG A 10 30.72 -14.65 -15.92
N GLU A 11 29.54 -14.77 -16.54
CA GLU A 11 29.28 -14.25 -17.88
C GLU A 11 29.27 -12.72 -17.92
N ALA A 12 28.82 -12.08 -16.84
CA ALA A 12 28.78 -10.62 -16.67
C ALA A 12 30.15 -10.04 -16.22
N GLY A 13 31.18 -10.87 -15.99
CA GLY A 13 32.46 -10.42 -15.49
C GLY A 13 32.40 -9.84 -14.09
N ILE A 14 31.31 -10.10 -13.36
CA ILE A 14 31.17 -9.71 -11.96
C ILE A 14 31.96 -10.71 -11.15
N GLU A 15 33.19 -10.35 -10.78
CA GLU A 15 33.92 -11.14 -9.80
C GLU A 15 33.03 -11.25 -8.55
N SER A 16 32.65 -12.49 -8.22
CA SER A 16 31.93 -12.79 -6.99
C SER A 16 32.70 -12.11 -5.86
N SER A 17 32.16 -11.00 -5.35
CA SER A 17 32.80 -10.23 -4.26
C SER A 17 32.70 -10.99 -2.93
N LYS A 18 33.25 -12.21 -2.90
CA LYS A 18 33.69 -12.87 -1.67
C LYS A 18 34.88 -12.11 -1.04
N GLY A 19 35.26 -10.99 -1.65
CA GLY A 19 36.29 -10.10 -1.17
C GLY A 19 35.71 -8.98 -0.33
N LYS A 20 35.93 -9.04 0.98
CA LYS A 20 35.89 -7.95 1.97
C LYS A 20 34.89 -6.85 1.65
N VAL A 21 33.65 -7.01 2.14
CA VAL A 21 32.73 -5.89 2.31
C VAL A 21 33.56 -4.75 2.88
N LYS A 22 33.68 -3.64 2.13
CA LYS A 22 34.41 -2.46 2.62
C LYS A 22 33.84 -2.12 3.98
N ASP A 23 34.68 -1.75 4.95
CA ASP A 23 34.23 -1.43 6.30
C ASP A 23 33.16 -0.32 6.34
N GLU A 24 33.08 0.47 5.27
CA GLU A 24 32.06 1.51 5.04
C GLU A 24 30.68 0.93 4.68
N ASP A 25 30.58 -0.30 4.16
CA ASP A 25 29.34 -0.96 3.75
C ASP A 25 28.80 -1.92 4.82
N LYS A 26 29.50 -2.05 5.94
CA LYS A 26 29.03 -2.87 7.07
C LYS A 26 27.84 -2.19 7.74
N PHE A 27 26.78 -2.96 7.95
CA PHE A 27 25.62 -2.54 8.73
C PHE A 27 26.04 -2.02 10.12
N ARG A 28 25.57 -0.85 10.48
CA ARG A 28 25.74 -0.26 11.80
C ARG A 28 24.36 0.05 12.41
N PHE A 29 24.17 -0.21 13.69
CA PHE A 29 22.92 0.15 14.37
C PHE A 29 22.58 1.65 14.27
N SER A 30 23.60 2.51 14.13
CA SER A 30 23.42 3.94 13.85
C SER A 30 22.71 4.24 12.54
N ASP A 31 22.76 3.32 11.55
CA ASP A 31 22.08 3.50 10.27
C ASP A 31 20.56 3.43 10.42
N ILE A 32 20.06 2.63 11.37
CA ILE A 32 18.64 2.59 11.75
C ILE A 32 18.16 3.98 12.17
N PHE A 33 18.87 4.60 13.12
CA PHE A 33 18.50 5.93 13.60
C PHE A 33 18.62 6.98 12.50
N ARG A 34 19.64 6.89 11.66
CA ARG A 34 19.83 7.81 10.53
C ARG A 34 18.69 7.72 9.53
N VAL A 35 18.18 6.53 9.24
CA VAL A 35 17.02 6.33 8.35
C VAL A 35 15.75 6.82 9.01
N LEU A 36 15.51 6.49 10.29
CA LEU A 36 14.32 6.90 11.04
C LEU A 36 14.25 8.41 11.30
N THR A 37 15.38 9.12 11.33
CA THR A 37 15.41 10.58 11.47
C THR A 37 15.19 11.33 10.16
N ASN A 38 15.16 10.64 9.02
CA ASN A 38 14.84 11.26 7.74
C ASN A 38 13.32 11.50 7.61
N PRO A 39 12.83 12.76 7.60
CA PRO A 39 11.40 13.03 7.59
C PRO A 39 10.70 12.53 6.33
N ARG A 40 11.37 12.47 5.19
CA ARG A 40 10.80 11.98 3.93
C ARG A 40 10.66 10.47 3.94
N PHE A 41 11.63 9.78 4.54
CA PHE A 41 11.51 8.34 4.80
C PHE A 41 10.30 8.06 5.70
N LEU A 42 10.13 8.83 6.78
CA LEU A 42 8.96 8.68 7.66
C LEU A 42 7.64 8.93 6.92
N MET A 43 7.59 9.92 6.02
CA MET A 43 6.39 10.15 5.19
C MET A 43 6.09 8.94 4.30
N ILE A 44 7.10 8.34 3.63
CA ILE A 44 6.90 7.13 2.83
C ILE A 44 6.48 5.95 3.72
N ALA A 45 7.11 5.76 4.86
CA ALA A 45 6.76 4.68 5.78
C ALA A 45 5.33 4.83 6.32
N LEU A 46 4.91 6.04 6.69
CA LEU A 46 3.55 6.34 7.13
C LEU A 46 2.53 6.15 6.00
N LEU A 47 2.84 6.64 4.79
CA LEU A 47 2.00 6.40 3.61
C LEU A 47 1.81 4.89 3.39
N CYS A 48 2.90 4.13 3.47
CA CYS A 48 2.89 2.68 3.35
C CYS A 48 1.95 2.05 4.39
N VAL A 49 2.08 2.44 5.67
CA VAL A 49 1.21 1.92 6.75
C VAL A 49 -0.25 2.21 6.46
N PHE A 50 -0.61 3.48 6.29
CA PHE A 50 -2.01 3.87 6.12
C PHE A 50 -2.63 3.21 4.88
N PHE A 51 -1.91 3.22 3.78
CA PHE A 51 -2.36 2.65 2.52
C PHE A 51 -2.52 1.12 2.57
N TYR A 52 -1.49 0.39 3.02
CA TYR A 52 -1.56 -1.07 3.07
C TYR A 52 -2.49 -1.57 4.18
N CYS A 53 -2.57 -0.90 5.33
CA CYS A 53 -3.53 -1.26 6.38
C CYS A 53 -4.97 -1.10 5.90
N CYS A 54 -5.25 -0.05 5.11
CA CYS A 54 -6.55 0.17 4.51
C CYS A 54 -6.96 -1.03 3.63
N ILE A 55 -6.10 -1.45 2.71
CA ILE A 55 -6.45 -2.46 1.69
C ILE A 55 -6.33 -3.89 2.22
N ILE A 56 -5.23 -4.23 2.89
CA ILE A 56 -4.97 -5.61 3.34
C ILE A 56 -5.93 -6.01 4.47
N SER A 57 -6.22 -5.08 5.40
CA SER A 57 -7.20 -5.35 6.44
C SER A 57 -8.62 -5.44 5.86
N PHE A 58 -8.98 -4.58 4.89
CA PHE A 58 -10.23 -4.71 4.17
C PHE A 58 -10.36 -6.08 3.50
N LYS A 59 -9.33 -6.58 2.79
CA LYS A 59 -9.37 -7.91 2.16
C LYS A 59 -9.66 -9.05 3.14
N LYS A 60 -9.23 -8.93 4.40
CA LYS A 60 -9.51 -9.95 5.43
C LYS A 60 -10.98 -10.00 5.82
N PHE A 61 -11.64 -8.85 5.85
CA PHE A 61 -13.05 -8.71 6.27
C PHE A 61 -13.99 -8.44 5.09
N GLY A 62 -13.47 -8.42 3.86
CA GLY A 62 -14.19 -7.96 2.69
C GLY A 62 -15.52 -8.67 2.45
N THR A 63 -15.57 -9.99 2.58
CA THR A 63 -16.84 -10.74 2.46
C THR A 63 -17.82 -10.39 3.58
N SER A 64 -17.34 -10.23 4.83
CA SER A 64 -18.17 -9.81 5.96
C SER A 64 -18.70 -8.38 5.80
N ILE A 65 -18.09 -7.57 4.95
CA ILE A 65 -18.54 -6.21 4.62
C ILE A 65 -19.50 -6.22 3.45
N VAL A 66 -19.13 -6.84 2.33
CA VAL A 66 -19.91 -6.72 1.08
C VAL A 66 -21.19 -7.56 1.10
N ILE A 67 -21.20 -8.70 1.80
CA ILE A 67 -22.41 -9.55 1.91
C ILE A 67 -23.56 -8.77 2.53
N PRO A 68 -23.50 -8.28 3.78
CA PRO A 68 -24.62 -7.57 4.38
C PRO A 68 -24.85 -6.20 3.75
N ARG A 69 -23.81 -5.57 3.18
CA ARG A 69 -23.90 -4.24 2.61
C ARG A 69 -24.64 -4.21 1.27
N PHE A 70 -24.43 -5.24 0.45
CA PHE A 70 -24.97 -5.31 -0.91
C PHE A 70 -25.94 -6.49 -1.12
N ASP A 71 -26.36 -7.15 -0.04
CA ASP A 71 -27.30 -8.29 -0.07
C ASP A 71 -26.84 -9.37 -1.07
N MET A 72 -25.59 -9.80 -0.89
CA MET A 72 -24.94 -10.72 -1.82
C MET A 72 -24.80 -12.11 -1.22
N ASP A 73 -24.87 -13.12 -2.08
CA ASP A 73 -24.47 -14.48 -1.72
C ASP A 73 -22.95 -14.58 -1.49
N VAL A 74 -22.56 -15.63 -0.78
CA VAL A 74 -21.16 -15.84 -0.36
C VAL A 74 -20.21 -15.98 -1.55
N ASP A 75 -20.60 -16.73 -2.59
CA ASP A 75 -19.70 -17.00 -3.72
C ASP A 75 -19.48 -15.77 -4.61
N PRO A 76 -20.52 -15.01 -5.03
CA PRO A 76 -20.31 -13.73 -5.69
C PRO A 76 -19.47 -12.75 -4.87
N ALA A 77 -19.67 -12.69 -3.55
CA ALA A 77 -18.87 -11.82 -2.67
C ALA A 77 -17.38 -12.22 -2.64
N LYS A 78 -17.07 -13.51 -2.56
CA LYS A 78 -15.69 -14.01 -2.64
C LYS A 78 -15.04 -13.65 -3.98
N TRP A 79 -15.77 -13.85 -5.09
CA TRP A 79 -15.29 -13.47 -6.42
C TRP A 79 -15.01 -11.98 -6.52
N MET A 80 -15.91 -11.14 -6.00
CA MET A 80 -15.73 -9.70 -5.96
C MET A 80 -14.43 -9.31 -5.25
N ILE A 81 -14.16 -9.84 -4.05
CA ILE A 81 -12.91 -9.54 -3.32
C ILE A 81 -11.67 -10.06 -4.07
N THR A 82 -11.79 -11.21 -4.72
CA THR A 82 -10.70 -11.81 -5.51
C THR A 82 -10.34 -10.95 -6.74
N MET A 83 -11.21 -10.08 -7.21
CA MET A 83 -10.87 -9.17 -8.32
C MET A 83 -9.75 -8.19 -7.96
N ILE A 84 -9.55 -7.84 -6.68
CA ILE A 84 -8.48 -6.90 -6.26
C ILE A 84 -7.10 -7.35 -6.74
N PRO A 85 -6.60 -8.57 -6.47
CA PRO A 85 -5.32 -9.02 -7.00
C PRO A 85 -5.28 -9.13 -8.53
N PHE A 86 -6.39 -9.43 -9.21
CA PHE A 86 -6.40 -9.42 -10.68
C PHE A 86 -6.14 -8.02 -11.25
N PHE A 87 -6.72 -6.99 -10.65
CA PHE A 87 -6.40 -5.60 -11.01
C PHE A 87 -4.92 -5.31 -10.83
N THR A 88 -4.27 -5.81 -9.77
CA THR A 88 -2.84 -5.56 -9.55
C THR A 88 -1.95 -6.25 -10.60
N ILE A 89 -2.30 -7.46 -11.03
CA ILE A 89 -1.56 -8.17 -12.07
C ILE A 89 -1.55 -7.38 -13.38
N VAL A 90 -2.69 -6.80 -13.76
CA VAL A 90 -2.84 -6.07 -15.02
C VAL A 90 -2.29 -4.64 -14.92
N PHE A 91 -2.68 -3.90 -13.88
CA PHE A 91 -2.41 -2.47 -13.79
C PHE A 91 -1.06 -2.12 -13.19
N THR A 92 -0.44 -2.97 -12.36
CA THR A 92 0.87 -2.64 -11.76
C THR A 92 1.97 -2.47 -12.82
N PRO A 93 2.14 -3.35 -13.81
CA PRO A 93 3.12 -3.13 -14.88
C PRO A 93 2.82 -1.89 -15.72
N LEU A 94 1.53 -1.64 -16.00
CA LEU A 94 1.08 -0.48 -16.76
C LEU A 94 1.42 0.84 -16.04
N PHE A 95 1.06 0.93 -14.76
CA PHE A 95 1.33 2.10 -13.95
C PHE A 95 2.81 2.26 -13.64
N GLY A 96 3.56 1.16 -13.45
CA GLY A 96 5.01 1.20 -13.34
C GLY A 96 5.64 1.86 -14.56
N ALA A 97 5.31 1.41 -15.76
CA ALA A 97 5.81 2.00 -17.00
C ALA A 97 5.37 3.47 -17.17
N LEU A 98 4.15 3.83 -16.73
CA LEU A 98 3.65 5.19 -16.80
C LEU A 98 4.40 6.13 -15.84
N VAL A 99 4.61 5.70 -14.59
CA VAL A 99 5.36 6.45 -13.58
C VAL A 99 6.82 6.62 -14.01
N ASP A 100 7.44 5.57 -14.56
CA ASP A 100 8.82 5.63 -15.05
C ASP A 100 8.98 6.65 -16.19
N ARG A 101 8.01 6.74 -17.10
CA ARG A 101 8.05 7.64 -18.24
C ARG A 101 7.73 9.08 -17.87
N LEU A 102 6.68 9.30 -17.08
CA LEU A 102 6.15 10.64 -16.79
C LEU A 102 6.76 11.25 -15.54
N GLY A 103 7.36 10.44 -14.66
CA GLY A 103 7.73 10.87 -13.31
C GLY A 103 6.51 11.21 -12.47
N LYS A 104 6.60 12.30 -11.70
CA LYS A 104 5.52 12.83 -10.84
C LYS A 104 5.00 11.77 -9.84
N ALA A 105 5.92 11.01 -9.25
CA ALA A 105 5.59 9.89 -8.36
C ALA A 105 4.64 10.29 -7.24
N THR A 106 4.82 11.47 -6.64
CA THR A 106 3.98 11.96 -5.55
C THR A 106 2.54 12.26 -6.00
N VAL A 107 2.35 12.74 -7.25
CA VAL A 107 1.02 12.96 -7.82
C VAL A 107 0.29 11.62 -8.01
N TRP A 108 0.99 10.58 -8.48
CA TRP A 108 0.41 9.25 -8.63
C TRP A 108 0.06 8.61 -7.27
N MET A 109 0.88 8.86 -6.23
CA MET A 109 0.56 8.43 -4.86
C MET A 109 -0.73 9.09 -4.35
N ILE A 110 -0.92 10.39 -4.60
CA ILE A 110 -2.16 11.11 -4.24
C ILE A 110 -3.33 10.55 -5.03
N ALA A 111 -3.21 10.41 -6.35
CA ALA A 111 -4.27 9.91 -7.21
C ALA A 111 -4.73 8.50 -6.81
N GLY A 112 -3.79 7.58 -6.54
CA GLY A 112 -4.11 6.23 -6.11
C GLY A 112 -4.74 6.20 -4.71
N SER A 113 -4.28 7.04 -3.78
CA SER A 113 -4.87 7.16 -2.44
C SER A 113 -6.30 7.75 -2.51
N LEU A 114 -6.55 8.69 -3.42
CA LEU A 114 -7.91 9.22 -3.69
C LEU A 114 -8.85 8.13 -4.23
N LEU A 115 -8.37 7.26 -5.13
CA LEU A 115 -9.16 6.13 -5.62
C LEU A 115 -9.51 5.16 -4.50
N VAL A 116 -8.56 4.87 -3.59
CA VAL A 116 -8.81 4.01 -2.43
C VAL A 116 -9.82 4.65 -1.48
N LEU A 117 -9.68 5.93 -1.17
CA LEU A 117 -10.66 6.63 -0.34
C LEU A 117 -12.05 6.63 -0.99
N ALA A 118 -12.14 6.95 -2.29
CA ALA A 118 -13.39 6.92 -3.04
C ALA A 118 -14.03 5.52 -3.03
N ALA A 119 -13.23 4.46 -3.13
CA ALA A 119 -13.71 3.09 -3.03
C ALA A 119 -14.42 2.83 -1.70
N HIS A 120 -13.78 3.17 -0.58
CA HIS A 120 -14.36 2.98 0.75
C HIS A 120 -15.59 3.88 0.99
N LEU A 121 -15.58 5.12 0.47
CA LEU A 121 -16.76 5.98 0.53
C LEU A 121 -17.94 5.38 -0.26
N VAL A 122 -17.70 4.82 -1.44
CA VAL A 122 -18.73 4.12 -2.21
C VAL A 122 -19.27 2.92 -1.45
N ILE A 123 -18.38 2.06 -0.90
CA ILE A 123 -18.81 0.88 -0.15
C ILE A 123 -19.61 1.28 1.10
N ALA A 124 -19.20 2.33 1.81
CA ALA A 124 -19.85 2.78 3.05
C ALA A 124 -21.22 3.43 2.81
N PHE A 125 -21.34 4.29 1.79
CA PHE A 125 -22.47 5.22 1.67
C PHE A 125 -23.39 4.95 0.47
N ALA A 126 -23.02 4.05 -0.46
CA ALA A 126 -23.89 3.69 -1.57
C ALA A 126 -25.21 3.05 -1.09
N PRO A 127 -26.27 3.04 -1.89
CA PRO A 127 -27.51 2.36 -1.58
C PRO A 127 -27.30 0.89 -1.22
N GLN A 128 -27.93 0.46 -0.11
CA GLN A 128 -27.86 -0.94 0.35
C GLN A 128 -28.52 -1.88 -0.67
N GLY A 129 -28.00 -3.11 -0.78
CA GLY A 129 -28.58 -4.14 -1.65
C GLY A 129 -28.30 -3.97 -3.14
N VAL A 130 -27.52 -2.97 -3.55
CA VAL A 130 -27.17 -2.73 -4.96
C VAL A 130 -25.75 -3.18 -5.24
N ALA A 131 -25.57 -4.41 -5.73
CA ALA A 131 -24.28 -5.04 -6.00
C ALA A 131 -23.36 -4.22 -6.94
N PHE A 132 -23.93 -3.44 -7.86
CA PHE A 132 -23.15 -2.57 -8.75
C PHE A 132 -22.17 -1.67 -8.01
N TYR A 133 -22.58 -1.07 -6.89
CA TYR A 133 -21.70 -0.20 -6.10
C TYR A 133 -20.59 -0.99 -5.39
N GLY A 134 -20.86 -2.24 -5.02
CA GLY A 134 -19.81 -3.14 -4.51
C GLY A 134 -18.72 -3.38 -5.56
N TYR A 135 -19.10 -3.76 -6.79
CA TYR A 135 -18.16 -3.95 -7.90
C TYR A 135 -17.42 -2.65 -8.25
N LEU A 136 -18.11 -1.51 -8.26
CA LEU A 136 -17.48 -0.20 -8.49
C LEU A 136 -16.43 0.10 -7.42
N GLY A 137 -16.77 -0.05 -6.13
CA GLY A 137 -15.84 0.17 -5.02
C GLY A 137 -14.61 -0.72 -5.12
N ILE A 138 -14.81 -2.03 -5.35
CA ILE A 138 -13.71 -2.99 -5.48
C ILE A 138 -12.83 -2.68 -6.71
N SER A 139 -13.40 -2.24 -7.81
CA SER A 139 -12.65 -1.84 -9.00
C SER A 139 -11.76 -0.62 -8.71
N LEU A 140 -12.32 0.42 -8.08
CA LEU A 140 -11.57 1.60 -7.65
C LEU A 140 -10.44 1.22 -6.68
N LEU A 141 -10.73 0.32 -5.72
CA LEU A 141 -9.76 -0.18 -4.76
C LEU A 141 -8.61 -0.91 -5.45
N GLY A 142 -8.91 -1.80 -6.40
CA GLY A 142 -7.92 -2.57 -7.15
C GLY A 142 -7.01 -1.69 -8.02
N VAL A 143 -7.58 -0.70 -8.69
CA VAL A 143 -6.81 0.28 -9.48
C VAL A 143 -5.92 1.13 -8.57
N GLY A 144 -6.46 1.66 -7.47
CA GLY A 144 -5.68 2.44 -6.49
C GLY A 144 -4.55 1.61 -5.87
N TYR A 145 -4.84 0.32 -5.57
CA TYR A 145 -3.85 -0.62 -5.03
C TYR A 145 -2.71 -0.94 -6.00
N SER A 146 -2.95 -0.81 -7.29
CA SER A 146 -1.90 -0.96 -8.29
C SER A 146 -1.05 0.30 -8.44
N LEU A 147 -1.69 1.49 -8.33
CA LEU A 147 -1.07 2.76 -8.66
C LEU A 147 -0.09 3.25 -7.59
N VAL A 148 -0.48 3.24 -6.31
CA VAL A 148 0.37 3.76 -5.22
C VAL A 148 1.69 2.99 -5.09
N PRO A 149 1.73 1.65 -5.02
CA PRO A 149 2.98 0.91 -4.94
C PRO A 149 3.91 1.13 -6.13
N SER A 150 3.34 1.28 -7.34
CA SER A 150 4.11 1.55 -8.56
C SER A 150 4.88 2.87 -8.51
N ALA A 151 4.40 3.85 -7.73
CA ALA A 151 5.06 5.13 -7.53
C ALA A 151 5.90 5.18 -6.24
N MET A 152 5.42 4.57 -5.16
CA MET A 152 5.99 4.67 -3.82
C MET A 152 7.30 3.90 -3.69
N TRP A 153 7.34 2.62 -4.10
CA TRP A 153 8.53 1.79 -3.93
C TRP A 153 9.74 2.31 -4.70
N PRO A 154 9.63 2.75 -5.98
CA PRO A 154 10.75 3.34 -6.70
C PRO A 154 11.20 4.70 -6.15
N SER A 155 10.42 5.34 -5.27
CA SER A 155 10.80 6.61 -4.64
C SER A 155 11.75 6.45 -3.46
N VAL A 156 11.80 5.27 -2.83
CA VAL A 156 12.68 5.01 -1.67
C VAL A 156 14.17 5.20 -2.01
N PRO A 157 14.71 4.63 -3.12
CA PRO A 157 16.11 4.83 -3.50
C PRO A 157 16.49 6.27 -3.84
N LYS A 158 15.50 7.12 -4.15
CA LYS A 158 15.72 8.54 -4.42
C LYS A 158 15.93 9.37 -3.14
N ILE A 159 15.55 8.82 -1.99
CA ILE A 159 15.59 9.51 -0.68
C ILE A 159 16.69 8.94 0.22
N ILE A 160 16.98 7.66 0.10
CA ILE A 160 17.88 6.93 0.97
C ILE A 160 19.12 6.51 0.18
N PRO A 161 20.33 6.75 0.72
CA PRO A 161 21.56 6.28 0.09
C PRO A 161 21.57 4.76 -0.11
N GLU A 162 22.19 4.30 -1.21
CA GLU A 162 22.19 2.91 -1.65
C GLU A 162 22.61 1.93 -0.55
N LYS A 163 23.68 2.26 0.21
CA LYS A 163 24.16 1.46 1.34
C LYS A 163 23.13 1.20 2.45
N ASN A 164 22.11 2.06 2.58
CA ASN A 164 21.10 1.99 3.63
C ASN A 164 19.75 1.48 3.11
N LEU A 165 19.63 1.12 1.82
CA LEU A 165 18.34 0.70 1.22
C LEU A 165 17.78 -0.57 1.87
N GLY A 166 18.63 -1.55 2.16
CA GLY A 166 18.20 -2.78 2.85
C GLY A 166 17.60 -2.48 4.21
N THR A 167 18.24 -1.59 4.99
CA THR A 167 17.72 -1.14 6.29
C THR A 167 16.40 -0.36 6.12
N ALA A 168 16.32 0.52 5.14
CA ALA A 168 15.12 1.31 4.88
C ALA A 168 13.93 0.42 4.51
N TYR A 169 14.07 -0.50 3.57
CA TYR A 169 13.00 -1.42 3.21
C TYR A 169 12.57 -2.31 4.39
N SER A 170 13.53 -2.83 5.16
CA SER A 170 13.23 -3.63 6.34
C SER A 170 12.43 -2.85 7.38
N LEU A 171 12.77 -1.59 7.62
CA LEU A 171 12.05 -0.71 8.53
C LEU A 171 10.64 -0.40 8.03
N ILE A 172 10.47 -0.08 6.74
CA ILE A 172 9.14 0.15 6.16
C ILE A 172 8.26 -1.10 6.34
N TYR A 173 8.77 -2.28 6.00
CA TYR A 173 8.03 -3.53 6.19
C TYR A 173 7.71 -3.82 7.66
N TRP A 174 8.64 -3.55 8.57
CA TRP A 174 8.40 -3.75 9.99
C TRP A 174 7.29 -2.82 10.51
N ILE A 175 7.38 -1.53 10.21
CA ILE A 175 6.37 -0.52 10.61
C ILE A 175 5.01 -0.85 9.98
N GLN A 176 4.98 -1.21 8.70
CA GLN A 176 3.77 -1.64 7.99
C GLN A 176 3.11 -2.85 8.65
N ASN A 177 3.89 -3.88 9.00
CA ASN A 177 3.36 -5.08 9.64
C ASN A 177 2.78 -4.81 11.03
N MET A 178 3.34 -3.84 11.78
CA MET A 178 2.73 -3.40 13.05
C MET A 178 1.32 -2.81 12.81
N GLY A 179 1.16 -1.97 11.82
CA GLY A 179 -0.17 -1.46 11.42
C GLY A 179 -1.12 -2.58 10.99
N MET A 180 -0.65 -3.50 10.15
CA MET A 180 -1.43 -4.65 9.68
C MET A 180 -1.77 -5.67 10.79
N LEU A 181 -1.08 -5.64 11.93
CA LEU A 181 -1.45 -6.37 13.13
C LEU A 181 -2.58 -5.66 13.88
N VAL A 182 -2.44 -4.34 14.07
CA VAL A 182 -3.33 -3.54 14.93
C VAL A 182 -4.70 -3.31 14.30
N VAL A 183 -4.75 -2.90 13.02
CA VAL A 183 -6.01 -2.53 12.36
C VAL A 183 -7.04 -3.67 12.32
N PRO A 184 -6.68 -4.93 11.97
CA PRO A 184 -7.63 -6.04 12.01
C PRO A 184 -8.20 -6.35 13.39
N ILE A 185 -7.50 -6.01 14.49
CA ILE A 185 -8.02 -6.20 15.85
C ILE A 185 -9.22 -5.28 16.08
N PHE A 186 -9.12 -4.00 15.67
CA PHE A 186 -10.23 -3.06 15.80
C PHE A 186 -11.42 -3.44 14.92
N VAL A 187 -11.16 -3.78 13.66
CA VAL A 187 -12.21 -4.23 12.73
C VAL A 187 -12.87 -5.52 13.23
N GLY A 188 -12.07 -6.49 13.72
CA GLY A 188 -12.59 -7.73 14.27
C GLY A 188 -13.49 -7.53 15.50
N ARG A 189 -13.18 -6.57 16.37
CA ARG A 189 -14.03 -6.22 17.52
C ARG A 189 -15.39 -5.70 17.07
N ILE A 190 -15.45 -4.83 16.06
CA ILE A 190 -16.72 -4.32 15.51
C ILE A 190 -17.63 -5.49 15.07
N PHE A 191 -17.08 -6.47 14.35
CA PHE A 191 -17.86 -7.63 13.91
C PHE A 191 -18.21 -8.57 15.08
N SER A 192 -17.32 -8.76 16.03
CA SER A 192 -17.61 -9.59 17.23
C SER A 192 -18.76 -9.01 18.06
N ASP A 193 -18.76 -7.70 18.26
CA ASP A 193 -19.81 -7.00 19.00
C ASP A 193 -21.14 -7.07 18.26
N ALA A 194 -21.14 -6.96 16.93
CA ALA A 194 -22.34 -7.10 16.10
C ALA A 194 -22.93 -8.51 16.16
N VAL A 195 -22.10 -9.55 16.10
CA VAL A 195 -22.56 -10.94 16.27
C VAL A 195 -23.20 -11.15 17.64
N SER A 196 -22.62 -10.56 18.70
CA SER A 196 -23.16 -10.64 20.05
C SER A 196 -24.51 -9.93 20.21
N ALA A 197 -24.76 -8.88 19.41
CA ALA A 197 -26.03 -8.15 19.41
C ALA A 197 -27.16 -8.90 18.67
N GLY A 198 -26.83 -9.80 17.74
CA GLY A 198 -27.74 -10.61 16.94
C GLY A 198 -28.48 -9.86 15.83
N GLY A 199 -28.84 -10.57 14.75
CA GLY A 199 -29.67 -10.08 13.66
C GLY A 199 -28.89 -9.40 12.50
N VAL A 200 -29.60 -9.14 11.40
CA VAL A 200 -29.05 -8.59 10.15
C VAL A 200 -28.69 -7.11 10.26
N ALA A 201 -29.48 -6.33 10.98
CA ALA A 201 -29.23 -4.89 11.15
C ALA A 201 -27.89 -4.57 11.84
N PRO A 202 -27.47 -5.28 12.91
CA PRO A 202 -26.15 -5.16 13.46
C PRO A 202 -25.01 -5.48 12.48
N GLU A 203 -25.19 -6.48 11.60
CA GLU A 203 -24.18 -6.84 10.59
C GLU A 203 -23.96 -5.74 9.56
N VAL A 204 -25.03 -5.12 9.04
CA VAL A 204 -24.93 -3.96 8.13
C VAL A 204 -24.26 -2.78 8.82
N SER A 205 -24.66 -2.50 10.07
CA SER A 205 -24.05 -1.44 10.87
C SER A 205 -22.55 -1.69 11.10
N ALA A 206 -22.17 -2.93 11.42
CA ALA A 206 -20.77 -3.32 11.60
C ALA A 206 -19.95 -3.14 10.32
N ALA A 207 -20.50 -3.49 9.16
CA ALA A 207 -19.87 -3.28 7.87
C ALA A 207 -19.58 -1.79 7.62
N VAL A 208 -20.55 -0.90 7.89
CA VAL A 208 -20.38 0.55 7.75
C VAL A 208 -19.37 1.11 8.77
N HIS A 209 -19.41 0.66 10.02
CA HIS A 209 -18.44 1.08 11.04
C HIS A 209 -17.00 0.63 10.71
N ALA A 210 -16.84 -0.57 10.14
CA ALA A 210 -15.55 -1.04 9.65
C ALA A 210 -15.02 -0.13 8.51
N GLU A 211 -15.90 0.30 7.61
CA GLU A 211 -15.57 1.23 6.53
C GLU A 211 -15.09 2.59 7.06
N TYR A 212 -15.61 3.09 8.17
CA TYR A 212 -15.09 4.34 8.77
C TYR A 212 -13.63 4.26 9.14
N ILE A 213 -13.15 3.09 9.60
CA ILE A 213 -11.71 2.89 9.86
C ILE A 213 -10.93 3.00 8.55
N PHE A 214 -11.41 2.37 7.47
CA PHE A 214 -10.72 2.39 6.17
C PHE A 214 -10.78 3.77 5.52
N ILE A 215 -11.88 4.50 5.63
CA ILE A 215 -12.02 5.89 5.20
C ILE A 215 -11.01 6.78 5.94
N PHE A 216 -10.88 6.63 7.26
CA PHE A 216 -9.89 7.35 8.05
C PHE A 216 -8.45 7.05 7.57
N LEU A 217 -8.11 5.79 7.39
CA LEU A 217 -6.78 5.37 6.90
C LEU A 217 -6.52 5.90 5.49
N GLY A 218 -7.50 5.86 4.59
CA GLY A 218 -7.41 6.42 3.25
C GLY A 218 -7.19 7.94 3.25
N ALA A 219 -7.91 8.66 4.11
CA ALA A 219 -7.73 10.10 4.29
C ALA A 219 -6.33 10.44 4.82
N MET A 220 -5.83 9.67 5.80
CA MET A 220 -4.47 9.82 6.31
C MET A 220 -3.41 9.52 5.24
N ALA A 221 -3.63 8.51 4.39
CA ALA A 221 -2.74 8.22 3.26
C ALA A 221 -2.66 9.41 2.29
N ILE A 222 -3.79 10.03 1.95
CA ILE A 222 -3.82 11.24 1.11
C ILE A 222 -3.08 12.40 1.78
N ALA A 223 -3.32 12.64 3.07
CA ALA A 223 -2.65 13.72 3.81
C ALA A 223 -1.12 13.55 3.78
N VAL A 224 -0.64 12.33 4.03
CA VAL A 224 0.81 12.04 3.98
C VAL A 224 1.37 12.14 2.56
N ALA A 225 0.65 11.65 1.54
CA ALA A 225 1.04 11.81 0.13
C ALA A 225 1.11 13.28 -0.29
N ALA A 226 0.17 14.11 0.16
CA ALA A 226 0.19 15.55 -0.08
C ALA A 226 1.37 16.24 0.63
N LEU A 227 1.68 15.86 1.87
CA LEU A 227 2.88 16.36 2.57
C LEU A 227 4.17 15.97 1.83
N LEU A 228 4.23 14.75 1.29
CA LEU A 228 5.36 14.29 0.50
C LEU A 228 5.49 15.09 -0.80
N PHE A 229 4.37 15.37 -1.47
CA PHE A 229 4.33 16.25 -2.67
C PHE A 229 4.86 17.65 -2.37
N ILE A 230 4.39 18.28 -1.28
CA ILE A 230 4.88 19.61 -0.86
C ILE A 230 6.38 19.56 -0.53
N SER A 231 6.83 18.50 0.16
CA SER A 231 8.24 18.31 0.49
C SER A 231 9.09 18.10 -0.76
N SER A 232 8.61 17.32 -1.75
CA SER A 232 9.29 17.11 -3.03
C SER A 232 9.45 18.41 -3.80
N GLY A 233 8.42 19.25 -3.84
CA GLY A 233 8.49 20.57 -4.49
C GLY A 233 9.50 21.54 -3.86
N ARG A 234 9.72 21.43 -2.54
CA ARG A 234 10.73 22.24 -1.81
C ARG A 234 12.15 21.71 -1.94
N HIS A 235 12.33 20.49 -2.38
CA HIS A 235 13.60 19.77 -2.43
C HIS A 235 13.78 19.06 -3.79
N PRO A 236 13.87 19.83 -4.89
CA PRO A 236 13.97 19.25 -6.24
C PRO A 236 15.24 18.43 -6.45
N GLU A 237 16.26 18.63 -5.60
CA GLU A 237 17.51 17.87 -5.61
C GLU A 237 17.31 16.36 -5.37
N LEU A 238 16.21 15.95 -4.73
CA LEU A 238 15.90 14.52 -4.47
C LEU A 238 15.35 13.80 -5.69
N GLN A 239 14.93 14.53 -6.72
CA GLN A 239 14.43 13.99 -7.98
C GLN A 239 13.27 12.95 -7.83
N ILE A 240 12.50 13.00 -6.73
CA ILE A 240 11.41 12.05 -6.46
C ILE A 240 10.41 12.02 -7.61
N ASP A 241 10.07 13.21 -8.12
CA ASP A 241 9.08 13.39 -9.17
C ASP A 241 9.66 13.42 -10.59
N GLN A 242 10.96 13.20 -10.74
CA GLN A 242 11.57 13.09 -12.07
C GLN A 242 11.36 11.68 -12.66
N PRO A 243 11.22 11.59 -14.00
CA PRO A 243 11.20 10.30 -14.70
C PRO A 243 12.45 9.47 -14.40
N ASN A 244 12.31 8.17 -14.34
CA ASN A 244 13.46 7.27 -14.26
C ASN A 244 14.15 7.28 -15.65
N ARG A 245 15.29 7.96 -15.76
CA ARG A 245 16.10 7.89 -16.97
C ARG A 245 16.69 6.47 -17.07
N ARG A 246 16.32 5.77 -18.10
CA ARG A 246 17.01 4.54 -18.55
C ARG A 246 18.23 4.91 -19.36
#